data_f94e66ee862fcd9f19cfea96032c199b
#
_entry.id   f94e66ee862fcd9f19cfea96032c199b
#
_cell.length_a   1.000
_cell.length_b   1.000
_cell.length_c   1.000
_cell.angle_alpha   90.00
_cell.angle_beta   90.00
_cell.angle_gamma   90.00
#
_symmetry.space_group_name_H-M   'P 1'
#
loop_
_entity.id
_entity.type
_entity.pdbx_description
1 polymer ?
#
loop_
_entity_poly.entity_id
_entity_poly.type
_entity_poly.pdbx_seq_one_letter_code
_entity_poly.pdbx_strand_id
1 'polypeptide(L)'
;VLLLYMIFSMIVYLTSDTVESYQVISGPLSRNETYTGLAIREESIYKADSDGFITYYAREGNKINANGPVYGISSSKATENSAELTPEELTSIRNDMMSFSKGFNPSKFNNTYSFKYTLEGNILQYAGTSEGGAVSLGGQAITKADSDGIVLYSMDGYENKSVSTLSAVDFDQ
;
A
#
# COMPACT_ATOMS: atom_id res chain seq x y z
N VAL A 1 59.89 -1.92 64.36
CA VAL A 1 59.18 -2.97 63.57
C VAL A 1 57.82 -2.43 63.08
N LEU A 2 56.98 -1.88 63.93
CA LEU A 2 55.62 -1.41 63.60
C LEU A 2 55.62 -0.28 62.55
N LEU A 3 56.55 0.70 62.66
CA LEU A 3 56.68 1.81 61.73
C LEU A 3 57.12 1.34 60.33
N LEU A 4 58.04 0.36 60.27
CA LEU A 4 58.50 -0.23 59.03
C LEU A 4 57.38 -1.02 58.31
N TYR A 5 56.55 -1.71 59.06
CA TYR A 5 55.36 -2.40 58.53
C TYR A 5 54.35 -1.38 57.94
N MET A 6 54.07 -0.30 58.64
CA MET A 6 53.17 0.75 58.14
C MET A 6 53.67 1.37 56.82
N ILE A 7 54.96 1.71 56.73
CA ILE A 7 55.56 2.23 55.51
C ILE A 7 55.44 1.23 54.36
N PHE A 8 55.76 -0.05 54.61
CA PHE A 8 55.67 -1.11 53.63
C PHE A 8 54.21 -1.28 53.12
N SER A 9 53.25 -1.36 54.06
CA SER A 9 51.84 -1.47 53.76
C SER A 9 51.33 -0.28 52.93
N MET A 10 51.78 0.91 53.23
CA MET A 10 51.42 2.14 52.48
C MET A 10 51.99 2.10 51.05
N ILE A 11 53.22 1.63 50.86
CA ILE A 11 53.82 1.47 49.54
C ILE A 11 53.06 0.46 48.71
N VAL A 12 52.72 -0.69 49.28
CA VAL A 12 51.94 -1.74 48.60
C VAL A 12 50.55 -1.19 48.19
N TYR A 13 49.89 -0.44 49.06
CA TYR A 13 48.59 0.13 48.79
C TYR A 13 48.65 1.16 47.64
N LEU A 14 49.70 2.01 47.60
CA LEU A 14 49.88 3.02 46.58
C LEU A 14 50.33 2.45 45.21
N THR A 15 50.97 1.28 45.22
CA THR A 15 51.45 0.59 44.00
C THR A 15 50.51 -0.51 43.49
N SER A 16 49.47 -0.84 44.26
CA SER A 16 48.50 -1.83 43.80
C SER A 16 47.56 -1.21 42.74
N ASP A 17 47.56 -1.80 41.57
CA ASP A 17 46.59 -1.44 40.52
C ASP A 17 45.18 -1.72 40.99
N THR A 18 44.34 -0.70 40.97
CA THR A 18 42.91 -0.83 41.28
C THR A 18 42.25 -1.54 40.12
N VAL A 19 41.73 -2.76 40.35
CA VAL A 19 40.95 -3.47 39.36
C VAL A 19 39.58 -2.77 39.22
N GLU A 20 39.44 -2.02 38.16
CA GLU A 20 38.13 -1.45 37.81
C GLU A 20 37.23 -2.56 37.21
N SER A 21 36.13 -2.87 37.87
CA SER A 21 35.13 -3.76 37.33
C SER A 21 34.26 -3.00 36.33
N TYR A 22 34.31 -3.40 35.07
CA TYR A 22 33.45 -2.84 34.03
C TYR A 22 32.26 -3.79 33.83
N GLN A 23 31.05 -3.27 34.02
CA GLN A 23 29.83 -4.01 33.73
C GLN A 23 29.61 -4.02 32.21
N VAL A 24 29.77 -5.19 31.58
CA VAL A 24 29.46 -5.36 30.16
C VAL A 24 27.95 -5.35 29.99
N ILE A 25 27.45 -4.29 29.37
CA ILE A 25 26.03 -4.19 28.99
C ILE A 25 25.90 -4.72 27.56
N SER A 26 25.01 -5.71 27.38
CA SER A 26 24.62 -6.18 26.06
C SER A 26 23.76 -5.09 25.40
N GLY A 27 24.30 -4.40 24.41
CA GLY A 27 23.62 -3.39 23.64
C GLY A 27 23.52 -3.78 22.17
N PRO A 28 22.53 -3.24 21.43
CA PRO A 28 22.45 -3.47 20.01
C PRO A 28 23.66 -2.84 19.31
N LEU A 29 24.33 -3.63 18.50
CA LEU A 29 25.43 -3.17 17.64
C LEU A 29 24.84 -2.57 16.36
N SER A 30 23.96 -1.56 16.49
CA SER A 30 23.39 -0.89 15.33
C SER A 30 24.22 0.34 14.99
N ARG A 31 24.86 0.30 13.85
CA ARG A 31 25.26 1.53 13.16
C ARG A 31 24.01 2.09 12.50
N ASN A 32 23.63 3.30 12.87
CA ASN A 32 22.62 4.05 12.13
C ASN A 32 23.23 4.55 10.83
N GLU A 33 23.10 3.73 9.79
CA GLU A 33 23.47 4.14 8.44
C GLU A 33 22.19 4.45 7.68
N THR A 34 22.16 5.60 7.01
CA THR A 34 21.02 6.01 6.17
C THR A 34 21.33 5.63 4.73
N TYR A 35 20.47 4.84 4.13
CA TYR A 35 20.56 4.46 2.73
C TYR A 35 19.40 5.09 1.97
N THR A 36 19.70 5.59 0.78
CA THR A 36 18.68 6.00 -0.19
C THR A 36 18.47 4.84 -1.15
N GLY A 37 17.23 4.46 -1.36
CA GLY A 37 16.86 3.36 -2.25
C GLY A 37 15.76 3.78 -3.21
N LEU A 38 15.79 3.24 -4.42
CA LEU A 38 14.72 3.37 -5.40
C LEU A 38 13.79 2.15 -5.29
N ALA A 39 12.51 2.41 -5.06
CA ALA A 39 11.49 1.36 -5.05
C ALA A 39 11.00 1.12 -6.48
N ILE A 40 11.25 -0.09 -6.99
CA ILE A 40 10.74 -0.52 -8.29
C ILE A 40 9.44 -1.28 -8.05
N ARG A 41 8.41 -0.91 -8.80
CA ARG A 41 7.09 -1.55 -8.74
C ARG A 41 6.84 -2.31 -10.03
N GLU A 42 6.09 -3.38 -9.96
CA GLU A 42 5.51 -4.03 -11.13
C GLU A 42 4.21 -3.28 -11.47
N GLU A 43 4.16 -2.67 -12.65
CA GLU A 43 3.08 -1.78 -13.05
C GLU A 43 2.47 -2.24 -14.37
N SER A 44 1.14 -2.22 -14.44
CA SER A 44 0.38 -2.44 -15.67
C SER A 44 -0.24 -1.13 -16.10
N ILE A 45 0.11 -0.68 -17.31
CA ILE A 45 -0.38 0.58 -17.86
C ILE A 45 -1.63 0.30 -18.69
N TYR A 46 -2.72 0.97 -18.33
CA TYR A 46 -3.98 0.94 -19.09
C TYR A 46 -4.16 2.27 -19.81
N LYS A 47 -4.33 2.19 -21.11
CA LYS A 47 -4.65 3.37 -21.94
C LYS A 47 -6.12 3.37 -22.29
N ALA A 48 -6.70 4.56 -22.36
CA ALA A 48 -8.05 4.73 -22.87
C ALA A 48 -8.09 4.42 -24.38
N ASP A 49 -9.00 3.57 -24.80
CA ASP A 49 -9.15 3.16 -26.21
C ASP A 49 -9.98 4.17 -27.02
N SER A 50 -10.64 5.11 -26.36
CA SER A 50 -11.51 6.10 -27.00
C SER A 50 -11.52 7.42 -26.25
N ASP A 51 -11.84 8.49 -26.96
CA ASP A 51 -12.11 9.80 -26.38
C ASP A 51 -13.48 9.81 -25.70
N GLY A 52 -13.60 10.53 -24.58
CA GLY A 52 -14.86 10.64 -23.86
C GLY A 52 -14.74 11.26 -22.48
N PHE A 53 -15.83 11.16 -21.74
CA PHE A 53 -15.88 11.59 -20.34
C PHE A 53 -15.52 10.45 -19.45
N ILE A 54 -14.52 10.66 -18.57
CA ILE A 54 -14.03 9.64 -17.64
C ILE A 54 -14.78 9.75 -16.32
N THR A 55 -15.24 8.60 -15.82
CA THR A 55 -15.78 8.45 -14.48
C THR A 55 -14.86 7.52 -13.71
N TYR A 56 -14.32 7.99 -12.60
CA TYR A 56 -13.43 7.21 -11.75
C TYR A 56 -14.23 6.47 -10.68
N TYR A 57 -14.08 5.14 -10.62
CA TYR A 57 -14.67 4.27 -9.60
C TYR A 57 -13.70 3.96 -8.47
N ALA A 58 -12.40 3.93 -8.77
CA ALA A 58 -11.35 3.84 -7.77
C ALA A 58 -10.68 5.21 -7.59
N ARG A 59 -10.29 5.55 -6.37
CA ARG A 59 -9.50 6.75 -6.09
C ARG A 59 -8.02 6.47 -6.24
N GLU A 60 -7.25 7.48 -6.57
CA GLU A 60 -5.80 7.39 -6.60
C GLU A 60 -5.23 6.91 -5.25
N GLY A 61 -4.28 5.99 -5.28
CA GLY A 61 -3.71 5.39 -4.08
C GLY A 61 -4.55 4.30 -3.42
N ASN A 62 -5.77 4.04 -3.90
CA ASN A 62 -6.61 2.99 -3.34
C ASN A 62 -6.15 1.61 -3.79
N LYS A 63 -6.19 0.67 -2.83
CA LYS A 63 -6.00 -0.73 -3.13
C LYS A 63 -7.28 -1.32 -3.70
N ILE A 64 -7.17 -2.02 -4.84
CA ILE A 64 -8.28 -2.67 -5.53
C ILE A 64 -7.99 -4.17 -5.72
N ASN A 65 -9.03 -4.98 -5.72
CA ASN A 65 -8.91 -6.40 -6.05
C ASN A 65 -9.02 -6.62 -7.56
N ALA A 66 -8.57 -7.78 -8.02
CA ALA A 66 -8.79 -8.21 -9.39
C ALA A 66 -10.29 -8.13 -9.76
N ASN A 67 -10.56 -7.70 -10.99
CA ASN A 67 -11.90 -7.43 -11.53
C ASN A 67 -12.65 -6.25 -10.87
N GLY A 68 -12.04 -5.52 -9.93
CA GLY A 68 -12.62 -4.29 -9.39
C GLY A 68 -12.69 -3.19 -10.45
N PRO A 69 -13.76 -2.37 -10.48
CA PRO A 69 -13.90 -1.30 -11.45
C PRO A 69 -12.91 -0.15 -11.15
N VAL A 70 -12.15 0.27 -12.13
CA VAL A 70 -11.17 1.35 -12.00
C VAL A 70 -11.73 2.66 -12.53
N TYR A 71 -12.05 2.70 -13.80
CA TYR A 71 -12.68 3.84 -14.46
C TYR A 71 -13.59 3.40 -15.58
N GLY A 72 -14.49 4.30 -15.99
CA GLY A 72 -15.31 4.11 -17.16
C GLY A 72 -15.23 5.30 -18.10
N ILE A 73 -15.42 5.05 -19.40
CA ILE A 73 -15.44 6.07 -20.44
C ILE A 73 -16.80 6.07 -21.09
N SER A 74 -17.44 7.25 -21.17
CA SER A 74 -18.72 7.43 -21.84
C SER A 74 -18.64 8.56 -22.88
N SER A 75 -19.48 8.46 -23.91
CA SER A 75 -19.60 9.51 -24.95
C SER A 75 -20.28 10.78 -24.45
N SER A 76 -20.99 10.72 -23.32
CA SER A 76 -21.69 11.84 -22.71
C SER A 76 -21.25 12.03 -21.26
N LYS A 77 -21.29 13.29 -20.79
CA LYS A 77 -21.00 13.60 -19.39
C LYS A 77 -22.02 12.91 -18.49
N ALA A 78 -21.55 12.19 -17.47
CA ALA A 78 -22.44 11.60 -16.48
C ALA A 78 -23.26 12.72 -15.82
N THR A 79 -24.57 12.57 -15.82
CA THR A 79 -25.48 13.41 -15.04
C THR A 79 -25.48 12.82 -13.62
N GLU A 80 -25.32 13.67 -12.61
CA GLU A 80 -25.45 13.26 -11.20
C GLU A 80 -26.93 12.87 -10.93
N ASN A 81 -27.33 11.71 -11.36
CA ASN A 81 -28.57 11.10 -10.93
C ASN A 81 -28.21 10.11 -9.81
N SER A 82 -28.61 10.42 -8.61
CA SER A 82 -28.64 9.47 -7.50
C SER A 82 -29.76 8.44 -7.76
N ALA A 83 -29.51 7.50 -8.65
CA ALA A 83 -30.46 6.42 -8.86
C ALA A 83 -30.45 5.50 -7.64
N GLU A 84 -31.63 5.07 -7.24
CA GLU A 84 -31.77 4.01 -6.27
C GLU A 84 -31.26 2.70 -6.86
N LEU A 85 -30.52 1.94 -6.04
CA LEU A 85 -29.98 0.64 -6.43
C LEU A 85 -31.14 -0.34 -6.68
N THR A 86 -31.03 -1.10 -7.74
CA THR A 86 -32.02 -2.16 -8.05
C THR A 86 -31.92 -3.32 -7.03
N PRO A 87 -32.97 -4.13 -6.83
CA PRO A 87 -32.94 -5.30 -5.97
C PRO A 87 -31.83 -6.30 -6.33
N GLU A 88 -31.51 -6.42 -7.62
CA GLU A 88 -30.45 -7.29 -8.14
C GLU A 88 -29.07 -6.78 -7.72
N GLU A 89 -28.82 -5.47 -7.85
CA GLU A 89 -27.58 -4.82 -7.44
C GLU A 89 -27.38 -4.91 -5.92
N LEU A 90 -28.46 -4.69 -5.15
CA LEU A 90 -28.43 -4.87 -3.69
C LEU A 90 -28.11 -6.32 -3.31
N THR A 91 -28.62 -7.28 -4.08
CA THR A 91 -28.34 -8.71 -3.86
C THR A 91 -26.88 -9.03 -4.18
N SER A 92 -26.31 -8.44 -5.25
CA SER A 92 -24.90 -8.58 -5.59
C SER A 92 -24.00 -8.04 -4.47
N ILE A 93 -24.26 -6.82 -4.03
CA ILE A 93 -23.53 -6.20 -2.90
C ILE A 93 -23.61 -7.08 -1.64
N ARG A 94 -24.80 -7.59 -1.32
CA ARG A 94 -24.99 -8.48 -0.16
C ARG A 94 -24.16 -9.76 -0.30
N ASN A 95 -24.12 -10.36 -1.48
CA ASN A 95 -23.33 -11.56 -1.74
C ASN A 95 -21.83 -11.29 -1.58
N ASP A 96 -21.34 -10.16 -2.08
CA ASP A 96 -19.94 -9.74 -1.90
C ASP A 96 -19.59 -9.59 -0.43
N MET A 97 -20.46 -8.92 0.34
CA MET A 97 -20.28 -8.76 1.79
C MET A 97 -20.30 -10.09 2.52
N MET A 98 -21.21 -11.01 2.15
CA MET A 98 -21.26 -12.34 2.74
C MET A 98 -20.04 -13.18 2.41
N SER A 99 -19.54 -13.11 1.19
CA SER A 99 -18.33 -13.81 0.75
C SER A 99 -17.12 -13.32 1.52
N PHE A 100 -16.97 -12.00 1.64
CA PHE A 100 -15.92 -11.40 2.44
C PHE A 100 -16.01 -11.82 3.91
N SER A 101 -17.19 -11.76 4.52
CA SER A 101 -17.41 -12.17 5.90
C SER A 101 -17.03 -13.62 6.17
N LYS A 102 -17.36 -14.54 5.25
CA LYS A 102 -16.98 -15.96 5.35
C LYS A 102 -15.48 -16.19 5.21
N GLY A 103 -14.81 -15.40 4.39
CA GLY A 103 -13.36 -15.47 4.13
C GLY A 103 -12.51 -14.58 5.05
N PHE A 104 -13.12 -13.86 5.99
CA PHE A 104 -12.39 -12.91 6.83
C PHE A 104 -11.32 -13.58 7.68
N ASN A 105 -10.09 -13.07 7.59
CA ASN A 105 -8.97 -13.52 8.38
C ASN A 105 -8.32 -12.33 9.09
N PRO A 106 -8.35 -12.28 10.44
CA PRO A 106 -7.77 -11.19 11.22
C PRO A 106 -6.26 -10.99 10.98
N SER A 107 -5.53 -12.06 10.63
CA SER A 107 -4.10 -11.98 10.33
C SER A 107 -3.79 -11.31 8.98
N LYS A 108 -4.80 -11.13 8.13
CA LYS A 108 -4.73 -10.46 6.82
C LYS A 108 -5.65 -9.25 6.77
N PHE A 109 -5.62 -8.44 7.82
CA PHE A 109 -6.53 -7.30 7.97
C PHE A 109 -6.44 -6.26 6.84
N ASN A 110 -5.30 -6.18 6.14
CA ASN A 110 -5.14 -5.35 4.95
C ASN A 110 -6.16 -5.67 3.84
N ASN A 111 -6.65 -6.91 3.75
CA ASN A 111 -7.67 -7.30 2.79
C ASN A 111 -9.01 -6.59 3.03
N THR A 112 -9.27 -6.12 4.24
CA THR A 112 -10.46 -5.33 4.60
C THR A 112 -10.47 -4.00 3.85
N TYR A 113 -9.32 -3.36 3.72
CA TYR A 113 -9.22 -2.11 2.96
C TYR A 113 -9.45 -2.35 1.46
N SER A 114 -8.86 -3.41 0.89
CA SER A 114 -9.09 -3.76 -0.51
C SER A 114 -10.57 -4.03 -0.77
N PHE A 115 -11.23 -4.80 0.10
CA PHE A 115 -12.66 -5.08 0.00
C PHE A 115 -13.49 -3.80 0.11
N LYS A 116 -13.18 -2.92 1.08
CA LYS A 116 -13.88 -1.64 1.24
C LYS A 116 -13.85 -0.80 -0.04
N TYR A 117 -12.68 -0.65 -0.65
CA TYR A 117 -12.52 0.17 -1.85
C TYR A 117 -13.15 -0.47 -3.08
N THR A 118 -13.07 -1.80 -3.21
CA THR A 118 -13.77 -2.52 -4.28
C THR A 118 -15.30 -2.38 -4.13
N LEU A 119 -15.81 -2.51 -2.92
CA LEU A 119 -17.24 -2.34 -2.63
C LEU A 119 -17.70 -0.90 -2.92
N GLU A 120 -16.92 0.10 -2.52
CA GLU A 120 -17.17 1.51 -2.84
C GLU A 120 -17.24 1.72 -4.37
N GLY A 121 -16.28 1.16 -5.11
CA GLY A 121 -16.26 1.22 -6.58
C GLY A 121 -17.48 0.55 -7.22
N ASN A 122 -17.88 -0.62 -6.73
CA ASN A 122 -19.08 -1.33 -7.23
C ASN A 122 -20.35 -0.50 -6.95
N ILE A 123 -20.49 0.08 -5.77
CA ILE A 123 -21.64 0.95 -5.43
C ILE A 123 -21.67 2.18 -6.34
N LEU A 124 -20.54 2.83 -6.58
CA LEU A 124 -20.46 3.98 -7.50
C LEU A 124 -20.79 3.58 -8.93
N GLN A 125 -20.35 2.39 -9.35
CA GLN A 125 -20.69 1.84 -10.66
C GLN A 125 -22.20 1.64 -10.78
N TYR A 126 -22.86 1.02 -9.79
CA TYR A 126 -24.29 0.78 -9.79
C TYR A 126 -25.10 2.09 -9.68
N ALA A 127 -24.72 3.00 -8.79
CA ALA A 127 -25.38 4.29 -8.62
C ALA A 127 -25.30 5.17 -9.89
N GLY A 128 -24.25 4.98 -10.70
CA GLY A 128 -24.15 5.63 -12.00
C GLY A 128 -24.96 4.98 -13.12
N THR A 129 -25.53 3.79 -12.90
CA THR A 129 -26.24 2.97 -13.93
C THR A 129 -27.76 3.10 -13.90
N SER A 130 -28.33 4.28 -13.60
CA SER A 130 -29.79 4.43 -13.65
C SER A 130 -30.36 4.14 -15.04
N GLU A 131 -31.04 3.08 -15.11
CA GLU A 131 -32.13 2.52 -15.92
C GLU A 131 -31.77 1.15 -16.49
N GLY A 132 -32.27 0.10 -15.82
CA GLY A 132 -32.55 -1.20 -16.45
C GLY A 132 -31.36 -2.08 -16.77
N GLY A 133 -30.82 -2.74 -15.77
CA GLY A 133 -30.27 -4.11 -15.84
C GLY A 133 -29.39 -4.43 -17.01
N ALA A 134 -28.16 -4.20 -16.90
CA ALA A 134 -26.96 -4.75 -17.50
C ALA A 134 -25.94 -3.61 -17.64
N VAL A 135 -24.89 -3.74 -16.94
CA VAL A 135 -23.53 -3.14 -17.11
C VAL A 135 -23.33 -2.33 -18.42
N SER A 136 -24.10 -1.32 -18.63
CA SER A 136 -23.92 -0.39 -19.73
C SER A 136 -24.68 0.89 -19.43
N LEU A 137 -24.07 1.76 -18.68
CA LEU A 137 -24.39 3.19 -18.75
C LEU A 137 -24.18 3.63 -20.19
N GLY A 138 -25.25 3.64 -21.00
CA GLY A 138 -25.24 4.30 -22.30
C GLY A 138 -24.01 4.03 -23.16
N GLY A 139 -23.49 2.81 -23.25
CA GLY A 139 -22.28 2.50 -24.01
C GLY A 139 -20.95 2.79 -23.28
N GLN A 140 -20.96 2.93 -21.95
CA GLN A 140 -19.72 3.14 -21.20
C GLN A 140 -18.88 1.86 -21.13
N ALA A 141 -17.65 1.95 -21.63
CA ALA A 141 -16.66 0.90 -21.43
C ALA A 141 -16.05 1.04 -20.03
N ILE A 142 -16.20 0.00 -19.19
CA ILE A 142 -15.61 -0.02 -17.84
C ILE A 142 -14.32 -0.81 -17.87
N THR A 143 -13.23 -0.15 -17.47
CA THR A 143 -11.94 -0.78 -17.28
C THR A 143 -11.87 -1.34 -15.87
N LYS A 144 -11.54 -2.63 -15.76
CA LYS A 144 -11.37 -3.36 -14.51
C LYS A 144 -9.91 -3.70 -14.28
N ALA A 145 -9.52 -3.84 -13.01
CA ALA A 145 -8.19 -4.27 -12.65
C ALA A 145 -7.99 -5.76 -13.00
N ASP A 146 -6.87 -6.10 -13.65
CA ASP A 146 -6.53 -7.49 -13.99
C ASP A 146 -6.01 -8.26 -12.77
N SER A 147 -5.42 -7.56 -11.83
CA SER A 147 -4.84 -8.14 -10.61
C SER A 147 -5.08 -7.24 -9.40
N ASP A 148 -4.82 -7.79 -8.23
CA ASP A 148 -4.81 -7.01 -6.99
C ASP A 148 -3.67 -6.00 -7.02
N GLY A 149 -3.95 -4.74 -6.69
CA GLY A 149 -2.94 -3.70 -6.76
C GLY A 149 -3.39 -2.37 -6.16
N ILE A 150 -2.60 -1.34 -6.44
CA ILE A 150 -2.90 0.05 -6.09
C ILE A 150 -3.11 0.81 -7.39
N VAL A 151 -4.18 1.59 -7.44
CA VAL A 151 -4.52 2.40 -8.62
C VAL A 151 -3.77 3.73 -8.55
N LEU A 152 -3.07 4.07 -9.63
CA LEU A 152 -2.43 5.37 -9.83
C LEU A 152 -2.90 5.95 -11.16
N TYR A 153 -3.14 7.26 -11.19
CA TYR A 153 -3.53 7.98 -12.41
C TYR A 153 -2.41 8.89 -12.93
N SER A 154 -1.27 8.87 -12.26
CA SER A 154 -0.05 9.58 -12.66
C SER A 154 1.03 8.59 -13.07
N MET A 155 1.86 8.98 -14.03
CA MET A 155 3.02 8.23 -14.50
C MET A 155 4.28 8.96 -14.06
N ASP A 156 5.26 8.22 -13.51
CA ASP A 156 6.55 8.76 -13.09
C ASP A 156 7.69 8.50 -14.09
N GLY A 157 7.42 7.72 -15.14
CA GLY A 157 8.37 7.37 -16.18
C GLY A 157 9.22 6.11 -15.86
N TYR A 158 8.93 5.46 -14.72
CA TYR A 158 9.63 4.23 -14.30
C TYR A 158 8.81 2.95 -14.54
N GLU A 159 7.63 3.04 -15.16
CA GLU A 159 6.68 1.94 -15.32
C GLU A 159 7.25 0.73 -16.08
N ASN A 160 8.23 0.97 -16.95
CA ASN A 160 8.90 -0.08 -17.74
C ASN A 160 10.31 -0.40 -17.21
N LYS A 161 10.69 0.12 -16.04
CA LYS A 161 11.99 -0.15 -15.46
C LYS A 161 11.96 -1.44 -14.65
N SER A 162 13.00 -2.22 -14.80
CA SER A 162 13.26 -3.42 -14.00
C SER A 162 14.65 -3.31 -13.36
N VAL A 163 14.95 -4.16 -12.39
CA VAL A 163 16.26 -4.17 -11.72
C VAL A 163 17.41 -4.28 -12.73
N SER A 164 17.20 -5.01 -13.82
CA SER A 164 18.21 -5.20 -14.87
C SER A 164 18.40 -4.01 -15.81
N THR A 165 17.46 -3.08 -15.84
CA THR A 165 17.47 -1.91 -16.74
C THR A 165 17.82 -0.61 -16.00
N LEU A 166 18.05 -0.67 -14.68
CA LEU A 166 18.49 0.48 -13.90
C LEU A 166 19.93 0.85 -14.20
N SER A 167 20.20 2.14 -14.22
CA SER A 167 21.54 2.71 -14.35
C SER A 167 21.87 3.60 -13.14
N ALA A 168 23.14 3.96 -12.96
CA ALA A 168 23.55 4.83 -11.85
C ALA A 168 22.84 6.19 -11.86
N VAL A 169 22.47 6.70 -13.04
CA VAL A 169 21.75 7.98 -13.20
C VAL A 169 20.35 7.95 -12.58
N ASP A 170 19.71 6.78 -12.50
CA ASP A 170 18.39 6.64 -11.90
C ASP A 170 18.39 6.85 -10.37
N PHE A 171 19.58 6.86 -9.73
CA PHE A 171 19.77 7.09 -8.29
C PHE A 171 20.17 8.54 -7.93
N ASP A 172 20.44 9.38 -8.93
CA ASP A 172 20.93 10.75 -8.74
C ASP A 172 19.80 11.81 -8.81
N GLN A 173 18.52 11.41 -8.59
CA GLN A 173 17.36 12.31 -8.63
C GLN A 173 16.95 12.81 -7.26
#